data_4c6d3d4f6fd99ab41ba50a055c9b842e
#
_entry.id   4c6d3d4f6fd99ab41ba50a055c9b842e
#
_cell.length_a   1.000
_cell.length_b   1.000
_cell.length_c   1.000
_cell.angle_alpha   90.00
_cell.angle_beta   90.00
_cell.angle_gamma   90.00
#
_symmetry.space_group_name_H-M   'P 1'
#
loop_
_entity.id
_entity.type
_entity.pdbx_description
1 polymer ?
#
loop_
_entity_poly.entity_id
_entity_poly.type
_entity_poly.pdbx_seq_one_letter_code
_entity_poly.pdbx_strand_id
1 'polypeptide(L)'
;WLTNRLGDKLTDSIYLALGSDASRGIDMTDFENDGYILRTEGGSVTVAGKTETGLDLAVRRYANAVEAGTASELDASYHEGYRIEKLMLAGHDISEYTIEYPAEHNENMLYAVSEMQRLIKKACGAELDAEQGISVRECAIEFRHSRDDSLRYDGYRYFFEGSRLVIEGAVERGCMWGVWFFLENELGWECINYGNSLLREADLIEVSADCEKTAVPAFDYFDPHVTYGMKTDTERYNPRKSIDSKYSYGAISYACHGTQMKKWGGYNTVDYQLCYTDEGVFYNVKDDIIERTENALAAGSVIGKDLKSVDVSQGDNGDYCHCTECMKVFKEEGGAMSGCVVRWANRLEEEISAEEGGKYDGLVYLIFAYMGTQPHCRTAPNENVYLTFAMNGTCSAHGINSRKCTSRGPLGPVTEQPIINNDNFAEWTKGWCDLSDNIYIWYYGLDTSVQQYTIIDAFFD
;
A
#
# COMPACT_ATOMS: atom_id res chain seq x y z
N TRP A 1 15.53 -1.86 29.51
CA TRP A 1 15.57 -2.91 28.50
C TRP A 1 16.81 -3.80 28.67
N LEU A 2 18.03 -3.24 28.71
CA LEU A 2 19.27 -4.00 28.92
C LEU A 2 19.24 -4.85 30.19
N THR A 3 18.84 -4.25 31.32
CA THR A 3 18.72 -4.95 32.60
C THR A 3 17.73 -6.12 32.53
N ASN A 4 16.60 -5.92 31.86
CA ASN A 4 15.60 -6.97 31.71
C ASN A 4 16.05 -8.11 30.76
N ARG A 5 16.87 -7.77 29.75
CA ARG A 5 17.36 -8.76 28.77
C ARG A 5 18.57 -9.54 29.28
N LEU A 6 19.52 -8.84 29.88
CA LEU A 6 20.80 -9.42 30.23
C LEU A 6 20.89 -9.92 31.69
N GLY A 7 20.09 -9.36 32.61
CA GLY A 7 20.08 -9.75 34.02
C GLY A 7 21.47 -9.71 34.62
N ASP A 8 21.89 -10.81 35.27
CA ASP A 8 23.20 -10.94 35.94
C ASP A 8 24.41 -10.96 34.98
N LYS A 9 24.18 -11.03 33.67
CA LYS A 9 25.26 -10.90 32.66
C LYS A 9 25.70 -9.46 32.47
N LEU A 10 24.93 -8.49 32.94
CA LEU A 10 25.27 -7.08 32.86
C LEU A 10 26.17 -6.67 34.01
N THR A 11 27.45 -6.81 33.81
CA THR A 11 28.47 -6.52 34.86
C THR A 11 29.19 -5.18 34.65
N ASP A 12 29.07 -4.61 33.47
CA ASP A 12 29.77 -3.38 33.07
C ASP A 12 29.02 -2.11 33.53
N SER A 13 29.77 -1.08 33.79
CA SER A 13 29.23 0.27 33.95
C SER A 13 28.98 0.85 32.57
N ILE A 14 27.68 1.15 32.23
CA ILE A 14 27.29 1.64 30.91
C ILE A 14 27.08 3.16 30.98
N TYR A 15 27.73 3.88 30.08
CA TYR A 15 27.49 5.27 29.81
C TYR A 15 26.68 5.38 28.47
N LEU A 16 25.50 5.99 28.53
CA LEU A 16 24.67 6.23 27.37
C LEU A 16 24.73 7.72 27.00
N ALA A 17 24.94 8.01 25.71
CA ALA A 17 24.93 9.36 25.18
C ALA A 17 24.05 9.48 23.94
N LEU A 18 23.42 10.63 23.79
CA LEU A 18 22.70 11.03 22.59
C LEU A 18 23.38 12.29 22.01
N GLY A 19 23.90 12.18 20.80
CA GLY A 19 24.72 13.22 20.18
C GLY A 19 26.15 13.25 20.72
N SER A 20 26.88 14.34 20.42
CA SER A 20 28.27 14.53 20.82
C SER A 20 28.39 14.88 22.31
N ASP A 21 29.41 14.35 22.95
CA ASP A 21 29.82 14.70 24.33
C ASP A 21 31.33 14.88 24.41
N ALA A 22 31.81 16.12 24.31
CA ALA A 22 33.20 16.45 24.33
C ALA A 22 33.91 16.05 25.65
N SER A 23 33.18 16.00 26.78
CA SER A 23 33.76 15.60 28.08
C SER A 23 34.16 14.13 28.11
N ARG A 24 33.65 13.33 27.22
CA ARG A 24 33.91 11.90 27.06
C ARG A 24 34.61 11.54 25.74
N GLY A 25 35.03 12.56 24.98
CA GLY A 25 35.66 12.34 23.68
C GLY A 25 34.72 11.73 22.63
N ILE A 26 33.44 12.00 22.76
CA ILE A 26 32.41 11.54 21.80
C ILE A 26 32.15 12.67 20.83
N ASP A 27 32.55 12.47 19.59
CA ASP A 27 32.22 13.37 18.47
C ASP A 27 31.37 12.64 17.46
N MET A 28 30.17 13.17 17.24
CA MET A 28 29.18 12.63 16.29
C MET A 28 28.97 13.55 15.08
N THR A 29 29.88 14.50 14.86
CA THR A 29 29.72 15.52 13.81
C THR A 29 29.57 14.87 12.42
N ASP A 30 30.44 13.91 12.13
CA ASP A 30 30.51 13.23 10.83
C ASP A 30 29.61 11.98 10.74
N PHE A 31 28.81 11.70 11.77
CA PHE A 31 27.92 10.55 11.78
C PHE A 31 26.57 10.90 11.19
N GLU A 32 26.01 10.01 10.41
CA GLU A 32 24.61 10.06 9.96
C GLU A 32 23.63 9.65 11.08
N ASN A 33 22.35 9.75 10.82
CA ASN A 33 21.30 9.60 11.84
C ASN A 33 21.35 8.28 12.63
N ASP A 34 21.68 7.16 12.00
CA ASP A 34 21.80 5.83 12.64
C ASP A 34 23.23 5.57 13.13
N GLY A 35 24.15 6.51 12.95
CA GLY A 35 25.54 6.38 13.38
C GLY A 35 25.67 6.23 14.90
N TYR A 36 26.61 5.43 15.33
CA TYR A 36 26.88 5.20 16.75
C TYR A 36 28.37 4.90 17.05
N ILE A 37 28.72 5.11 18.30
CA ILE A 37 29.96 4.66 18.88
C ILE A 37 29.66 3.66 19.98
N LEU A 38 30.37 2.55 19.98
CA LEU A 38 30.31 1.51 21.01
C LEU A 38 31.72 1.13 21.40
N ARG A 39 32.12 1.45 22.61
CA ARG A 39 33.51 1.25 23.10
C ARG A 39 33.50 0.63 24.47
N THR A 40 34.26 -0.46 24.64
CA THR A 40 34.47 -1.11 25.92
C THR A 40 35.88 -0.84 26.39
N GLU A 41 36.05 -0.28 27.58
CA GLU A 41 37.36 0.06 28.15
C GLU A 41 37.33 -0.11 29.67
N GLY A 42 38.17 -1.00 30.19
CA GLY A 42 38.41 -1.15 31.63
C GLY A 42 37.14 -1.50 32.45
N GLY A 43 36.22 -2.26 31.93
CA GLY A 43 34.95 -2.62 32.59
C GLY A 43 33.87 -1.53 32.52
N SER A 44 34.12 -0.52 31.69
CA SER A 44 33.11 0.51 31.34
C SER A 44 32.77 0.43 29.87
N VAL A 45 31.54 0.69 29.55
CA VAL A 45 31.05 0.69 28.19
C VAL A 45 30.48 2.05 27.84
N THR A 46 30.96 2.65 26.77
CA THR A 46 30.39 3.85 26.16
C THR A 46 29.49 3.43 25.00
N VAL A 47 28.24 3.83 25.05
CA VAL A 47 27.24 3.61 24.01
C VAL A 47 26.69 4.97 23.64
N ALA A 48 27.00 5.44 22.45
CA ALA A 48 26.58 6.74 22.00
C ALA A 48 25.93 6.62 20.61
N GLY A 49 24.79 7.28 20.40
CA GLY A 49 24.12 7.36 19.11
C GLY A 49 24.00 8.80 18.62
N LYS A 50 24.08 9.03 17.32
CA LYS A 50 23.82 10.35 16.71
C LYS A 50 22.38 10.78 17.01
N THR A 51 21.45 9.83 16.87
CA THR A 51 20.01 9.94 17.19
C THR A 51 19.59 8.79 18.10
N GLU A 52 18.32 8.79 18.52
CA GLU A 52 17.74 7.67 19.27
C GLU A 52 17.84 6.35 18.50
N THR A 53 17.73 6.37 17.17
CA THR A 53 17.90 5.19 16.31
C THR A 53 19.32 4.63 16.39
N GLY A 54 20.33 5.50 16.25
CA GLY A 54 21.73 5.09 16.39
C GLY A 54 22.04 4.56 17.78
N LEU A 55 21.47 5.17 18.82
CA LEU A 55 21.63 4.71 20.19
C LEU A 55 20.98 3.32 20.40
N ASP A 56 19.78 3.08 19.88
CA ASP A 56 19.10 1.77 19.95
C ASP A 56 19.91 0.68 19.23
N LEU A 57 20.46 0.98 18.07
CA LEU A 57 21.33 0.06 17.32
C LEU A 57 22.58 -0.31 18.15
N ALA A 58 23.25 0.68 18.73
CA ALA A 58 24.41 0.45 19.58
C ALA A 58 24.08 -0.41 20.82
N VAL A 59 22.97 -0.09 21.49
CA VAL A 59 22.48 -0.83 22.65
C VAL A 59 22.19 -2.30 22.31
N ARG A 60 21.57 -2.56 21.18
CA ARG A 60 21.29 -3.94 20.71
C ARG A 60 22.57 -4.68 20.37
N ARG A 61 23.50 -4.03 19.69
CA ARG A 61 24.81 -4.62 19.37
C ARG A 61 25.58 -5.00 20.62
N TYR A 62 25.62 -4.11 21.63
CA TYR A 62 26.19 -4.42 22.90
C TYR A 62 25.54 -5.62 23.59
N ALA A 63 24.21 -5.64 23.63
CA ALA A 63 23.48 -6.75 24.24
C ALA A 63 23.81 -8.10 23.55
N ASN A 64 23.85 -8.11 22.22
CA ASN A 64 24.24 -9.31 21.46
C ASN A 64 25.67 -9.76 21.78
N ALA A 65 26.62 -8.82 21.92
CA ALA A 65 27.99 -9.12 22.27
C ALA A 65 28.14 -9.69 23.70
N VAL A 66 27.37 -9.17 24.67
CA VAL A 66 27.31 -9.73 26.04
C VAL A 66 26.77 -11.15 26.01
N GLU A 67 25.71 -11.42 25.28
CA GLU A 67 25.14 -12.76 25.13
C GLU A 67 26.13 -13.75 24.48
N ALA A 68 26.92 -13.26 23.52
CA ALA A 68 27.91 -14.04 22.80
C ALA A 68 29.24 -14.16 23.60
N GLY A 69 29.40 -13.44 24.71
CA GLY A 69 30.65 -13.42 25.50
C GLY A 69 31.83 -12.64 24.87
N THR A 70 31.54 -11.73 23.93
CA THR A 70 32.53 -10.93 23.18
C THR A 70 32.52 -9.45 23.53
N ALA A 71 31.80 -9.05 24.57
CA ALA A 71 31.59 -7.64 24.89
C ALA A 71 32.90 -6.90 25.32
N SER A 72 33.86 -7.60 25.92
CA SER A 72 35.14 -7.00 26.38
C SER A 72 36.05 -6.56 25.23
N GLU A 73 35.81 -7.07 24.02
CA GLU A 73 36.65 -6.77 22.85
C GLU A 73 35.93 -5.77 21.90
N LEU A 74 34.79 -5.23 22.35
CA LEU A 74 33.95 -4.43 21.48
C LEU A 74 34.49 -2.99 21.41
N ASP A 75 35.04 -2.65 20.26
CA ASP A 75 35.36 -1.28 19.85
C ASP A 75 34.80 -1.08 18.44
N ALA A 76 33.68 -0.38 18.34
CA ALA A 76 32.98 -0.21 17.12
C ALA A 76 32.47 1.22 16.96
N SER A 77 32.87 1.85 15.90
CA SER A 77 32.23 3.07 15.40
C SER A 77 31.50 2.72 14.13
N TYR A 78 30.24 3.06 14.08
CA TYR A 78 29.44 2.94 12.88
C TYR A 78 29.11 4.34 12.41
N HIS A 79 29.79 4.74 11.38
CA HIS A 79 29.34 5.84 10.56
C HIS A 79 28.36 5.18 9.57
N GLU A 80 27.19 5.72 9.41
CA GLU A 80 26.41 5.38 8.23
C GLU A 80 27.15 6.03 7.04
N GLY A 81 28.29 5.45 6.69
CA GLY A 81 29.10 5.86 5.55
C GLY A 81 28.41 5.47 4.25
N TYR A 82 28.86 6.05 3.17
CA TYR A 82 28.47 5.65 1.85
C TYR A 82 28.81 4.19 1.63
N ARG A 83 27.87 3.42 1.10
CA ARG A 83 27.99 1.97 0.97
C ARG A 83 28.48 1.55 -0.40
N ILE A 84 28.44 2.46 -1.35
CA ILE A 84 28.97 2.31 -2.70
C ILE A 84 30.13 3.30 -2.83
N GLU A 85 31.35 2.81 -3.05
CA GLU A 85 32.50 3.70 -3.21
C GLU A 85 32.46 4.43 -4.55
N LYS A 86 31.99 3.74 -5.60
CA LYS A 86 31.84 4.31 -6.94
C LYS A 86 30.57 3.83 -7.61
N LEU A 87 29.78 4.80 -8.06
CA LEU A 87 28.55 4.54 -8.84
C LEU A 87 28.68 5.10 -10.26
N MET A 88 28.53 4.23 -11.25
CA MET A 88 28.63 4.57 -12.65
C MET A 88 27.31 4.28 -13.35
N LEU A 89 26.85 5.20 -14.19
CA LEU A 89 25.71 5.01 -15.08
C LEU A 89 26.17 5.16 -16.53
N ALA A 90 25.96 4.14 -17.36
CA ALA A 90 26.36 4.13 -18.78
C ALA A 90 27.83 4.55 -19.03
N GLY A 91 28.73 4.16 -18.12
CA GLY A 91 30.15 4.47 -18.19
C GLY A 91 30.58 5.84 -17.65
N HIS A 92 29.65 6.64 -17.13
CA HIS A 92 29.92 7.95 -16.52
C HIS A 92 29.73 7.91 -15.01
N ASP A 93 30.51 8.70 -14.29
CA ASP A 93 30.36 8.83 -12.84
C ASP A 93 29.03 9.52 -12.50
N ILE A 94 28.37 9.04 -11.45
CA ILE A 94 27.07 9.60 -11.03
C ILE A 94 27.12 11.08 -10.74
N SER A 95 28.27 11.60 -10.30
CA SER A 95 28.46 13.04 -10.02
C SER A 95 28.40 13.92 -11.26
N GLU A 96 28.48 13.35 -12.47
CA GLU A 96 28.31 14.07 -13.74
C GLU A 96 26.85 14.30 -14.09
N TYR A 97 25.92 13.63 -13.39
CA TYR A 97 24.49 13.64 -13.71
C TYR A 97 23.74 14.76 -13.03
N THR A 98 22.74 15.28 -13.73
CA THR A 98 21.74 16.22 -13.22
C THR A 98 20.37 15.58 -13.42
N ILE A 99 19.47 15.71 -12.44
CA ILE A 99 18.08 15.29 -12.58
C ILE A 99 17.30 16.36 -13.35
N GLU A 100 16.60 15.93 -14.39
CA GLU A 100 15.75 16.80 -15.20
C GLU A 100 14.30 16.32 -15.17
N TYR A 101 13.35 17.21 -14.93
CA TYR A 101 11.93 16.88 -14.85
C TYR A 101 11.07 17.91 -15.60
N PRO A 102 9.89 17.50 -16.13
CA PRO A 102 9.08 18.35 -16.99
C PRO A 102 8.55 19.60 -16.28
N ALA A 103 8.25 20.64 -17.05
CA ALA A 103 7.64 21.87 -16.53
C ALA A 103 6.25 21.62 -15.92
N GLU A 104 5.48 20.74 -16.54
CA GLU A 104 4.21 20.25 -16.00
C GLU A 104 4.50 19.04 -15.12
N HIS A 105 4.29 19.18 -13.82
CA HIS A 105 4.56 18.17 -12.83
C HIS A 105 3.66 18.37 -11.61
N ASN A 106 3.56 17.35 -10.76
CA ASN A 106 2.86 17.40 -9.48
C ASN A 106 3.77 17.00 -8.31
N GLU A 107 3.19 16.91 -7.11
CA GLU A 107 3.93 16.55 -5.89
C GLU A 107 4.59 15.16 -5.98
N ASN A 108 4.01 14.19 -6.70
CA ASN A 108 4.61 12.86 -6.86
C ASN A 108 5.92 12.92 -7.66
N MET A 109 5.96 13.76 -8.70
CA MET A 109 7.18 13.99 -9.48
C MET A 109 8.28 14.63 -8.62
N LEU A 110 7.94 15.68 -7.87
CA LEU A 110 8.88 16.35 -6.96
C LEU A 110 9.37 15.41 -5.86
N TYR A 111 8.48 14.54 -5.38
CA TYR A 111 8.86 13.51 -4.44
C TYR A 111 9.86 12.51 -5.06
N ALA A 112 9.60 12.04 -6.29
CA ALA A 112 10.53 11.16 -7.01
C ALA A 112 11.92 11.81 -7.18
N VAL A 113 11.98 13.12 -7.50
CA VAL A 113 13.23 13.89 -7.57
C VAL A 113 13.96 13.85 -6.23
N SER A 114 13.27 14.20 -5.15
CA SER A 114 13.86 14.28 -3.82
C SER A 114 14.35 12.91 -3.31
N GLU A 115 13.63 11.83 -3.61
CA GLU A 115 14.04 10.49 -3.23
C GLU A 115 15.25 10.00 -4.03
N MET A 116 15.31 10.30 -5.32
CA MET A 116 16.50 9.99 -6.12
C MET A 116 17.73 10.71 -5.55
N GLN A 117 17.63 12.02 -5.30
CA GLN A 117 18.71 12.79 -4.69
C GLN A 117 19.14 12.22 -3.34
N ARG A 118 18.16 11.98 -2.45
CA ARG A 118 18.40 11.51 -1.09
C ARG A 118 19.06 10.13 -1.07
N LEU A 119 18.57 9.18 -1.86
CA LEU A 119 19.07 7.81 -1.84
C LEU A 119 20.40 7.67 -2.58
N ILE A 120 20.66 8.43 -3.64
CA ILE A 120 21.97 8.49 -4.28
C ILE A 120 23.00 9.11 -3.32
N LYS A 121 22.67 10.23 -2.69
CA LYS A 121 23.55 10.83 -1.67
C LYS A 121 23.85 9.84 -0.54
N LYS A 122 22.83 9.15 -0.04
CA LYS A 122 23.00 8.13 1.00
C LYS A 122 23.82 6.92 0.52
N ALA A 123 23.74 6.57 -0.77
CA ALA A 123 24.44 5.44 -1.34
C ALA A 123 25.95 5.70 -1.53
N CYS A 124 26.32 6.82 -2.14
CA CYS A 124 27.69 7.09 -2.59
C CYS A 124 28.19 8.51 -2.31
N GLY A 125 27.42 9.35 -1.63
CA GLY A 125 27.80 10.71 -1.29
C GLY A 125 27.60 11.74 -2.39
N ALA A 126 27.21 11.32 -3.60
CA ALA A 126 27.00 12.26 -4.70
C ALA A 126 25.77 13.13 -4.46
N GLU A 127 25.93 14.43 -4.58
CA GLU A 127 24.85 15.41 -4.54
C GLU A 127 24.43 15.72 -5.98
N LEU A 128 23.22 15.36 -6.36
CA LEU A 128 22.68 15.59 -7.69
C LEU A 128 21.88 16.89 -7.70
N ASP A 129 22.21 17.78 -8.63
CA ASP A 129 21.35 18.92 -8.92
C ASP A 129 20.05 18.47 -9.59
N ALA A 130 18.98 19.25 -9.40
CA ALA A 130 17.70 18.99 -10.07
C ALA A 130 17.20 20.26 -10.75
N GLU A 131 16.87 20.16 -12.04
CA GLU A 131 16.45 21.28 -12.88
C GLU A 131 15.10 21.00 -13.53
N GLN A 132 14.23 22.01 -13.50
CA GLN A 132 12.97 21.98 -14.24
C GLN A 132 13.22 22.28 -15.72
N GLY A 133 12.72 21.41 -16.57
CA GLY A 133 12.92 21.49 -18.03
C GLY A 133 13.88 20.40 -18.50
N ILE A 134 13.71 19.97 -19.75
CA ILE A 134 14.53 18.94 -20.38
C ILE A 134 15.56 19.60 -21.27
N SER A 135 16.83 19.31 -21.03
CA SER A 135 17.95 19.85 -21.77
C SER A 135 18.51 18.84 -22.79
N VAL A 136 19.58 19.22 -23.45
CA VAL A 136 20.35 18.34 -24.34
C VAL A 136 21.61 17.77 -23.68
N ARG A 137 21.67 17.76 -22.34
CA ARG A 137 22.79 17.17 -21.59
C ARG A 137 22.91 15.68 -21.91
N GLU A 138 24.13 15.22 -22.05
CA GLU A 138 24.41 13.80 -22.23
C GLU A 138 24.20 13.03 -20.94
N CYS A 139 24.79 13.50 -19.82
CA CYS A 139 24.61 12.90 -18.50
C CYS A 139 23.44 13.55 -17.75
N ALA A 140 22.24 13.01 -17.92
CA ALA A 140 21.05 13.41 -17.20
C ALA A 140 20.24 12.21 -16.72
N ILE A 141 19.53 12.39 -15.61
CA ILE A 141 18.45 11.51 -15.17
C ILE A 141 17.15 12.24 -15.51
N GLU A 142 16.53 11.87 -16.60
CA GLU A 142 15.32 12.51 -17.10
C GLU A 142 14.08 11.82 -16.61
N PHE A 143 13.19 12.55 -15.93
CA PHE A 143 11.84 12.10 -15.62
C PHE A 143 10.89 12.57 -16.71
N ARG A 144 10.09 11.65 -17.22
CA ARG A 144 9.27 11.88 -18.41
C ARG A 144 7.86 11.33 -18.22
N HIS A 145 6.87 12.04 -18.77
CA HIS A 145 5.57 11.44 -19.00
C HIS A 145 5.65 10.52 -20.23
N SER A 146 5.25 9.28 -20.05
CA SER A 146 5.21 8.34 -21.16
C SER A 146 4.07 8.70 -22.13
N ARG A 147 4.33 8.42 -23.41
CA ARG A 147 3.31 8.45 -24.45
C ARG A 147 2.81 7.04 -24.81
N ASP A 148 3.28 6.06 -24.06
CA ASP A 148 2.92 4.66 -24.27
C ASP A 148 1.73 4.31 -23.36
N ASP A 149 0.54 4.23 -23.93
CA ASP A 149 -0.70 3.92 -23.22
C ASP A 149 -0.66 2.51 -22.58
N SER A 150 0.26 1.64 -23.01
CA SER A 150 0.40 0.29 -22.43
C SER A 150 0.96 0.31 -21.02
N LEU A 151 1.63 1.38 -20.59
CA LEU A 151 2.12 1.53 -19.22
C LEU A 151 0.98 1.64 -18.21
N ARG A 152 -0.20 2.06 -18.62
CA ARG A 152 -1.36 2.29 -17.75
C ARG A 152 -0.99 3.10 -16.49
N TYR A 153 -1.83 3.21 -15.52
CA TYR A 153 -1.73 4.11 -14.37
C TYR A 153 -0.36 4.17 -13.68
N ASP A 154 0.01 3.16 -12.91
CA ASP A 154 1.26 3.11 -12.14
C ASP A 154 2.42 2.43 -12.90
N GLY A 155 2.19 2.13 -14.17
CA GLY A 155 3.23 1.56 -15.00
C GLY A 155 4.39 2.52 -15.20
N TYR A 156 5.57 1.95 -15.26
CA TYR A 156 6.80 2.69 -15.46
C TYR A 156 7.74 1.93 -16.41
N ARG A 157 8.66 2.69 -16.98
CA ARG A 157 9.82 2.14 -17.70
C ARG A 157 11.04 2.97 -17.33
N TYR A 158 12.20 2.33 -17.18
CA TYR A 158 13.48 3.02 -17.19
C TYR A 158 14.41 2.38 -18.21
N PHE A 159 15.23 3.20 -18.87
CA PHE A 159 16.14 2.80 -19.92
C PHE A 159 17.14 3.92 -20.19
N PHE A 160 18.16 3.64 -21.02
CA PHE A 160 19.13 4.65 -21.44
C PHE A 160 18.92 5.10 -22.89
N GLU A 161 19.04 6.40 -23.11
CA GLU A 161 19.21 7.03 -24.42
C GLU A 161 20.65 7.57 -24.49
N GLY A 162 21.60 6.77 -25.02
CA GLY A 162 23.03 7.07 -24.87
C GLY A 162 23.46 6.98 -23.41
N SER A 163 23.96 8.08 -22.83
CA SER A 163 24.31 8.15 -21.42
C SER A 163 23.16 8.69 -20.55
N ARG A 164 22.06 9.13 -21.13
CA ARG A 164 20.91 9.67 -20.44
C ARG A 164 20.05 8.55 -19.88
N LEU A 165 19.88 8.50 -18.55
CA LEU A 165 18.91 7.64 -17.90
C LEU A 165 17.53 8.27 -18.02
N VAL A 166 16.60 7.60 -18.66
CA VAL A 166 15.20 8.01 -18.75
C VAL A 166 14.37 7.18 -17.80
N ILE A 167 13.58 7.82 -16.95
CA ILE A 167 12.58 7.17 -16.11
C ILE A 167 11.23 7.76 -16.46
N GLU A 168 10.38 6.95 -17.08
CA GLU A 168 9.07 7.40 -17.53
C GLU A 168 7.93 6.61 -16.88
N GLY A 169 6.81 7.28 -16.70
CA GLY A 169 5.57 6.69 -16.21
C GLY A 169 4.39 7.17 -17.02
N ALA A 170 3.32 6.38 -17.05
CA ALA A 170 2.06 6.81 -17.66
C ALA A 170 1.55 8.10 -16.99
N VAL A 171 1.90 8.26 -15.72
CA VAL A 171 1.67 9.44 -14.89
C VAL A 171 2.84 9.65 -13.95
N GLU A 172 2.85 10.77 -13.22
CA GLU A 172 3.94 11.13 -12.29
C GLU A 172 4.18 10.07 -11.22
N ARG A 173 3.12 9.37 -10.77
CA ARG A 173 3.25 8.28 -9.81
C ARG A 173 3.97 7.07 -10.42
N GLY A 174 3.82 6.81 -11.71
CA GLY A 174 4.62 5.83 -12.44
C GLY A 174 6.11 6.16 -12.42
N CYS A 175 6.47 7.43 -12.63
CA CYS A 175 7.87 7.88 -12.49
C CYS A 175 8.41 7.63 -11.07
N MET A 176 7.62 7.90 -10.04
CA MET A 176 8.00 7.64 -8.65
C MET A 176 8.29 6.15 -8.41
N TRP A 177 7.44 5.26 -8.93
CA TRP A 177 7.69 3.82 -8.89
C TRP A 177 8.93 3.44 -9.70
N GLY A 178 9.12 4.05 -10.88
CA GLY A 178 10.32 3.86 -11.70
C GLY A 178 11.61 4.19 -10.94
N VAL A 179 11.65 5.29 -10.18
CA VAL A 179 12.77 5.65 -9.31
C VAL A 179 13.02 4.60 -8.25
N TRP A 180 11.98 4.19 -7.51
CA TRP A 180 12.14 3.21 -6.44
C TRP A 180 12.64 1.87 -6.97
N PHE A 181 12.06 1.37 -8.04
CA PHE A 181 12.48 0.09 -8.62
C PHE A 181 13.83 0.17 -9.33
N PHE A 182 14.22 1.32 -9.89
CA PHE A 182 15.58 1.53 -10.37
C PHE A 182 16.59 1.41 -9.22
N LEU A 183 16.33 2.09 -8.12
CA LEU A 183 17.21 2.04 -6.94
C LEU A 183 17.27 0.63 -6.32
N GLU A 184 16.16 -0.09 -6.28
CA GLU A 184 16.12 -1.46 -5.77
C GLU A 184 16.84 -2.45 -6.71
N ASN A 185 16.50 -2.42 -8.00
CA ASN A 185 16.99 -3.42 -8.93
C ASN A 185 18.45 -3.20 -9.33
N GLU A 186 18.84 -1.95 -9.56
CA GLU A 186 20.13 -1.63 -10.14
C GLU A 186 21.19 -1.28 -9.09
N LEU A 187 20.79 -0.64 -7.98
CA LEU A 187 21.69 -0.28 -6.91
C LEU A 187 21.63 -1.23 -5.71
N GLY A 188 20.60 -2.05 -5.61
CA GLY A 188 20.45 -3.03 -4.53
C GLY A 188 19.88 -2.46 -3.24
N TRP A 189 19.13 -1.36 -3.30
CA TRP A 189 18.37 -0.88 -2.15
C TRP A 189 17.30 -1.89 -1.75
N GLU A 190 17.27 -2.29 -0.49
CA GLU A 190 16.23 -3.15 0.07
C GLU A 190 15.43 -2.36 1.11
N CYS A 191 14.13 -2.20 0.87
CA CYS A 191 13.22 -1.57 1.82
C CYS A 191 12.64 -2.65 2.74
N ILE A 192 13.13 -2.74 3.98
CA ILE A 192 12.73 -3.80 4.91
C ILE A 192 11.44 -3.47 5.63
N ASN A 193 11.34 -2.25 6.15
CA ASN A 193 10.15 -1.73 6.83
C ASN A 193 10.20 -0.20 6.92
N TYR A 194 9.27 0.39 7.66
CA TYR A 194 9.23 1.82 7.90
C TYR A 194 10.55 2.40 8.38
N GLY A 195 11.12 3.30 7.58
CA GLY A 195 12.35 4.00 7.91
C GLY A 195 13.63 3.15 7.83
N ASN A 196 13.52 1.85 7.57
CA ASN A 196 14.67 0.95 7.47
C ASN A 196 14.85 0.48 6.02
N SER A 197 15.81 1.10 5.35
CA SER A 197 16.31 0.66 4.05
C SER A 197 17.73 0.16 4.22
N LEU A 198 18.04 -0.96 3.59
CA LEU A 198 19.37 -1.55 3.57
C LEU A 198 19.96 -1.36 2.19
N LEU A 199 21.24 -1.03 2.16
CA LEU A 199 22.06 -1.05 0.94
C LEU A 199 23.30 -1.91 1.21
N ARG A 200 23.61 -2.83 0.29
CA ARG A 200 24.83 -3.65 0.40
C ARG A 200 26.03 -2.83 0.03
N GLU A 201 27.12 -3.06 0.74
CA GLU A 201 28.41 -2.44 0.43
C GLU A 201 28.95 -2.96 -0.91
N ALA A 202 29.48 -2.05 -1.71
CA ALA A 202 30.13 -2.37 -2.98
C ALA A 202 31.22 -1.34 -3.31
N ASP A 203 32.35 -1.82 -3.79
CA ASP A 203 33.44 -0.95 -4.28
C ASP A 203 33.01 -0.23 -5.57
N LEU A 204 32.22 -0.90 -6.40
CA LEU A 204 31.72 -0.37 -7.66
C LEU A 204 30.34 -0.95 -7.97
N ILE A 205 29.43 -0.07 -8.32
CA ILE A 205 28.19 -0.42 -9.05
C ILE A 205 28.25 0.29 -10.40
N GLU A 206 28.10 -0.48 -11.47
CA GLU A 206 28.03 0.03 -12.84
C GLU A 206 26.74 -0.42 -13.49
N VAL A 207 25.86 0.53 -13.78
CA VAL A 207 24.61 0.30 -14.51
C VAL A 207 24.90 0.48 -16.00
N SER A 208 24.77 -0.61 -16.76
CA SER A 208 25.05 -0.61 -18.20
C SER A 208 24.07 0.27 -18.97
N ALA A 209 24.54 0.88 -20.06
CA ALA A 209 23.68 1.57 -21.03
C ALA A 209 22.60 0.68 -21.68
N ASP A 210 22.76 -0.63 -21.62
CA ASP A 210 21.77 -1.60 -22.12
C ASP A 210 20.69 -1.93 -21.05
N CYS A 211 20.78 -1.32 -19.86
CA CYS A 211 19.81 -1.52 -18.80
C CYS A 211 18.44 -0.95 -19.21
N GLU A 212 17.45 -1.82 -19.22
CA GLU A 212 16.06 -1.46 -19.52
C GLU A 212 15.12 -2.30 -18.67
N LYS A 213 14.08 -1.68 -18.14
CA LYS A 213 13.00 -2.39 -17.46
C LYS A 213 11.67 -1.68 -17.65
N THR A 214 10.66 -2.48 -17.96
CA THR A 214 9.27 -2.05 -18.03
C THR A 214 8.46 -2.87 -17.04
N ALA A 215 7.62 -2.22 -16.27
CA ALA A 215 6.65 -2.90 -15.42
C ALA A 215 5.31 -2.18 -15.44
N VAL A 216 4.26 -2.99 -15.53
CA VAL A 216 2.87 -2.53 -15.48
C VAL A 216 2.20 -3.28 -14.34
N PRO A 217 1.58 -2.58 -13.38
CA PRO A 217 0.86 -3.23 -12.30
C PRO A 217 -0.22 -4.17 -12.84
N ALA A 218 -0.33 -5.35 -12.24
CA ALA A 218 -1.40 -6.28 -12.57
C ALA A 218 -2.78 -5.75 -12.18
N PHE A 219 -2.83 -4.86 -11.19
CA PHE A 219 -4.05 -4.23 -10.68
C PHE A 219 -4.01 -2.73 -10.91
N ASP A 220 -5.16 -2.17 -11.30
CA ASP A 220 -5.31 -0.72 -11.49
C ASP A 220 -5.40 0.04 -10.16
N TYR A 221 -5.65 -0.68 -9.08
CA TYR A 221 -5.74 -0.16 -7.73
C TYR A 221 -5.06 -1.08 -6.72
N PHE A 222 -4.26 -0.48 -5.86
CA PHE A 222 -3.66 -1.16 -4.72
C PHE A 222 -3.60 -0.23 -3.53
N ASP A 223 -4.25 -0.58 -2.43
CA ASP A 223 -4.19 0.14 -1.16
C ASP A 223 -3.79 -0.82 -0.04
N PRO A 224 -2.55 -0.76 0.45
CA PRO A 224 -2.18 -1.47 1.66
C PRO A 224 -2.79 -0.73 2.86
N HIS A 225 -4.01 -1.06 3.22
CA HIS A 225 -4.77 -0.42 4.30
C HIS A 225 -4.08 -0.60 5.68
N VAL A 226 -2.93 0.04 5.87
CA VAL A 226 -2.13 0.00 7.10
C VAL A 226 -2.36 1.30 7.88
N THR A 227 -3.52 1.43 8.50
CA THR A 227 -3.92 2.71 9.14
C THR A 227 -3.75 2.75 10.65
N TYR A 228 -3.51 1.65 11.31
CA TYR A 228 -3.44 1.64 12.77
C TYR A 228 -2.01 1.91 13.28
N GLY A 229 -1.79 3.09 13.85
CA GLY A 229 -0.66 3.41 14.70
C GLY A 229 0.55 4.10 14.06
N MET A 230 0.48 4.52 12.80
CA MET A 230 1.64 5.05 12.08
C MET A 230 1.51 6.52 11.67
N LYS A 231 1.37 7.41 12.65
CA LYS A 231 1.22 8.85 12.39
C LYS A 231 2.53 9.64 12.28
N THR A 232 3.68 9.05 12.51
CA THR A 232 4.91 9.82 12.74
C THR A 232 6.07 9.58 11.77
N ASP A 233 6.05 8.55 10.92
CA ASP A 233 7.11 8.31 9.93
C ASP A 233 6.55 8.12 8.51
N THR A 234 5.61 8.93 8.17
CA THR A 234 4.84 8.84 6.94
C THR A 234 5.64 9.18 5.69
N GLU A 235 6.78 9.83 5.80
CA GLU A 235 7.48 10.39 4.64
C GLU A 235 8.29 9.36 3.85
N ARG A 236 8.84 8.35 4.47
CA ARG A 236 9.74 7.37 3.80
C ARG A 236 9.04 6.14 3.22
N TYR A 237 7.83 5.85 3.67
CA TYR A 237 7.02 4.72 3.20
C TYR A 237 5.84 5.15 2.36
N ASN A 238 5.65 6.42 2.25
CA ASN A 238 4.53 7.03 1.58
C ASN A 238 4.40 6.73 0.09
N PRO A 239 5.45 6.48 -0.69
CA PRO A 239 5.22 6.13 -2.09
C PRO A 239 4.51 4.80 -2.26
N ARG A 240 4.83 3.81 -1.43
CA ARG A 240 4.13 2.52 -1.43
C ARG A 240 2.80 2.57 -0.69
N LYS A 241 2.59 3.59 0.15
CA LYS A 241 1.44 3.78 1.02
C LYS A 241 0.56 4.96 0.61
N SER A 242 1.11 5.96 -0.05
CA SER A 242 0.37 7.15 -0.44
C SER A 242 -0.39 6.94 -1.74
N ILE A 243 -1.16 5.98 -1.65
CA ILE A 243 -2.45 6.06 -2.26
C ILE A 243 -3.25 6.95 -1.31
N ASP A 244 -2.81 8.18 -1.11
CA ASP A 244 -3.70 9.23 -0.68
C ASP A 244 -4.87 9.19 -1.66
N SER A 245 -6.07 9.13 -1.15
CA SER A 245 -7.28 9.00 -1.95
C SER A 245 -7.40 10.06 -3.05
N LYS A 246 -6.75 11.21 -2.89
CA LYS A 246 -6.68 12.25 -3.94
C LYS A 246 -5.69 11.93 -5.07
N TYR A 247 -4.76 11.01 -4.85
CA TYR A 247 -3.78 10.54 -5.84
C TYR A 247 -4.00 9.08 -6.23
N SER A 248 -5.00 8.43 -5.67
CA SER A 248 -5.34 7.07 -6.03
C SER A 248 -5.85 7.06 -7.46
N TYR A 249 -5.02 6.57 -8.33
CA TYR A 249 -5.14 6.59 -9.75
C TYR A 249 -6.15 5.56 -10.19
N GLY A 250 -7.09 5.98 -11.02
CA GLY A 250 -8.23 5.13 -11.34
C GLY A 250 -9.06 4.77 -10.11
N ALA A 251 -8.64 5.19 -8.94
CA ALA A 251 -9.25 4.79 -7.71
C ALA A 251 -10.56 5.50 -7.53
N ILE A 252 -11.47 4.74 -7.74
CA ILE A 252 -12.74 4.77 -7.12
C ILE A 252 -12.44 4.36 -5.68
N SER A 253 -12.91 5.11 -4.71
CA SER A 253 -12.79 4.72 -3.31
C SER A 253 -13.20 3.26 -3.13
N TYR A 254 -12.63 2.56 -2.16
CA TYR A 254 -13.07 1.21 -1.84
C TYR A 254 -14.42 1.25 -1.11
N ALA A 255 -15.22 0.20 -1.26
CA ALA A 255 -16.42 0.00 -0.46
C ALA A 255 -16.06 -0.19 1.02
N CYS A 256 -16.75 0.49 1.94
CA CYS A 256 -16.54 0.35 3.38
C CYS A 256 -17.82 0.61 4.17
N HIS A 257 -18.80 -0.28 4.04
CA HIS A 257 -20.03 -0.25 4.83
C HIS A 257 -20.84 1.05 4.70
N GLY A 258 -20.92 1.61 3.48
CA GLY A 258 -21.56 2.91 3.22
C GLY A 258 -23.00 3.01 3.70
N THR A 259 -23.74 1.90 3.72
CA THR A 259 -25.11 1.87 4.20
C THR A 259 -25.25 1.81 5.71
N GLN A 260 -24.23 1.37 6.45
CA GLN A 260 -24.28 1.22 7.89
C GLN A 260 -24.43 2.56 8.64
N MET A 261 -23.85 3.60 8.09
CA MET A 261 -23.86 4.94 8.70
C MET A 261 -25.12 5.74 8.43
N LYS A 262 -26.03 5.22 7.61
CA LYS A 262 -27.23 5.91 7.12
C LYS A 262 -28.51 5.22 7.61
N LYS A 263 -29.47 6.03 8.00
CA LYS A 263 -30.83 5.55 8.35
C LYS A 263 -31.76 5.81 7.18
N TRP A 264 -31.88 4.85 6.28
CA TRP A 264 -32.70 4.97 5.08
C TRP A 264 -34.08 4.28 5.18
N GLY A 265 -34.60 4.15 6.41
CA GLY A 265 -35.86 3.46 6.68
C GLY A 265 -35.72 1.93 6.69
N GLY A 266 -36.85 1.23 6.90
CA GLY A 266 -36.88 -0.23 6.94
C GLY A 266 -35.99 -0.84 8.02
N TYR A 267 -35.16 -1.78 7.66
CA TYR A 267 -34.24 -2.47 8.55
C TYR A 267 -32.88 -1.78 8.70
N ASN A 268 -32.74 -0.56 8.21
CA ASN A 268 -31.46 0.13 8.33
C ASN A 268 -31.27 0.71 9.74
N THR A 269 -30.83 -0.12 10.65
CA THR A 269 -30.31 0.28 11.94
C THR A 269 -28.83 -0.07 11.99
N VAL A 270 -28.11 0.32 13.04
CA VAL A 270 -26.70 -0.02 13.24
C VAL A 270 -26.47 -1.55 13.21
N ASP A 271 -27.50 -2.32 13.53
CA ASP A 271 -27.42 -3.77 13.72
C ASP A 271 -28.02 -4.58 12.54
N TYR A 272 -28.62 -3.94 11.53
CA TYR A 272 -29.33 -4.64 10.47
C TYR A 272 -28.92 -4.17 9.07
N GLN A 273 -29.03 -5.09 8.09
CA GLN A 273 -28.87 -4.77 6.68
C GLN A 273 -30.12 -4.11 6.11
N LEU A 274 -29.98 -3.45 4.95
CA LEU A 274 -31.10 -2.94 4.19
C LEU A 274 -32.04 -4.06 3.74
N CYS A 275 -33.31 -3.76 3.61
CA CYS A 275 -34.21 -4.58 2.81
C CYS A 275 -34.07 -4.18 1.34
N TYR A 276 -33.36 -4.98 0.55
CA TYR A 276 -33.03 -4.68 -0.85
C TYR A 276 -34.24 -4.79 -1.81
N THR A 277 -35.40 -5.23 -1.31
CA THR A 277 -36.63 -5.32 -2.08
C THR A 277 -37.72 -4.34 -1.59
N ASP A 278 -37.39 -3.49 -0.64
CA ASP A 278 -38.29 -2.46 -0.14
C ASP A 278 -38.18 -1.18 -0.98
N GLU A 279 -39.30 -0.78 -1.63
CA GLU A 279 -39.31 0.40 -2.48
C GLU A 279 -39.05 1.70 -1.70
N GLY A 280 -39.52 1.79 -0.47
CA GLY A 280 -39.27 2.97 0.36
C GLY A 280 -37.80 3.13 0.71
N VAL A 281 -37.12 2.02 1.04
CA VAL A 281 -35.66 1.99 1.24
C VAL A 281 -34.92 2.36 -0.04
N PHE A 282 -35.35 1.81 -1.18
CA PHE A 282 -34.74 2.09 -2.48
C PHE A 282 -34.78 3.59 -2.81
N TYR A 283 -35.94 4.21 -2.76
CA TYR A 283 -36.06 5.64 -3.08
C TYR A 283 -35.38 6.55 -2.09
N ASN A 284 -35.40 6.22 -0.80
CA ASN A 284 -34.65 7.00 0.20
C ASN A 284 -33.14 6.99 -0.08
N VAL A 285 -32.58 5.86 -0.52
CA VAL A 285 -31.16 5.77 -0.90
C VAL A 285 -30.90 6.52 -2.20
N LYS A 286 -31.75 6.35 -3.20
CA LYS A 286 -31.64 7.05 -4.48
C LYS A 286 -31.65 8.56 -4.28
N ASP A 287 -32.60 9.09 -3.52
CA ASP A 287 -32.73 10.53 -3.24
C ASP A 287 -31.49 11.07 -2.48
N ASP A 288 -30.98 10.33 -1.47
CA ASP A 288 -29.78 10.72 -0.73
C ASP A 288 -28.52 10.76 -1.65
N ILE A 289 -28.40 9.82 -2.57
CA ILE A 289 -27.30 9.81 -3.55
C ILE A 289 -27.38 11.04 -4.46
N ILE A 290 -28.57 11.31 -5.01
CA ILE A 290 -28.79 12.45 -5.88
C ILE A 290 -28.50 13.76 -5.11
N GLU A 291 -29.06 13.94 -3.91
CA GLU A 291 -28.80 15.14 -3.09
C GLU A 291 -27.33 15.37 -2.82
N ARG A 292 -26.59 14.34 -2.43
CA ARG A 292 -25.14 14.45 -2.17
C ARG A 292 -24.36 14.76 -3.44
N THR A 293 -24.76 14.16 -4.55
CA THR A 293 -24.13 14.40 -5.86
C THR A 293 -24.37 15.85 -6.30
N GLU A 294 -25.61 16.36 -6.18
CA GLU A 294 -25.93 17.75 -6.46
C GLU A 294 -25.14 18.74 -5.60
N ASN A 295 -25.01 18.47 -4.32
CA ASN A 295 -24.21 19.29 -3.43
C ASN A 295 -22.73 19.33 -3.84
N ALA A 296 -22.18 18.19 -4.27
CA ALA A 296 -20.79 18.11 -4.76
C ALA A 296 -20.61 18.85 -6.10
N LEU A 297 -21.56 18.68 -7.03
CA LEU A 297 -21.55 19.42 -8.32
C LEU A 297 -21.67 20.92 -8.10
N ALA A 298 -22.54 21.36 -7.18
CA ALA A 298 -22.67 22.78 -6.81
C ALA A 298 -21.41 23.35 -6.15
N ALA A 299 -20.61 22.51 -5.48
CA ALA A 299 -19.32 22.87 -4.94
C ALA A 299 -18.18 22.86 -6.00
N GLY A 300 -18.46 22.52 -7.24
CA GLY A 300 -17.53 22.52 -8.36
C GLY A 300 -16.86 21.17 -8.65
N SER A 301 -17.29 20.09 -8.00
CA SER A 301 -16.83 18.74 -8.34
C SER A 301 -17.32 18.31 -9.72
N VAL A 302 -16.57 17.42 -10.36
CA VAL A 302 -16.88 16.85 -11.68
C VAL A 302 -16.98 15.34 -11.56
N ILE A 303 -18.09 14.77 -12.05
CA ILE A 303 -18.28 13.31 -12.11
C ILE A 303 -17.18 12.69 -12.99
N GLY A 304 -16.66 11.54 -12.54
CA GLY A 304 -15.55 10.86 -13.19
C GLY A 304 -14.15 11.45 -12.86
N LYS A 305 -14.08 12.62 -12.23
CA LYS A 305 -12.83 13.28 -11.84
C LYS A 305 -12.69 13.37 -10.33
N ASP A 306 -13.45 14.27 -9.70
CA ASP A 306 -13.39 14.51 -8.25
C ASP A 306 -14.46 13.71 -7.51
N LEU A 307 -15.58 13.45 -8.18
CA LEU A 307 -16.68 12.62 -7.70
C LEU A 307 -16.79 11.38 -8.58
N LYS A 308 -16.14 10.31 -8.15
CA LYS A 308 -16.03 9.07 -8.94
C LYS A 308 -17.03 8.02 -8.53
N SER A 309 -17.30 7.89 -7.23
CA SER A 309 -18.08 6.78 -6.72
C SER A 309 -18.95 7.15 -5.52
N VAL A 310 -19.96 6.34 -5.32
CA VAL A 310 -20.79 6.32 -4.12
C VAL A 310 -20.70 4.95 -3.46
N ASP A 311 -20.46 4.94 -2.16
CA ASP A 311 -20.41 3.71 -1.38
C ASP A 311 -21.82 3.34 -0.94
N VAL A 312 -22.39 2.31 -1.55
CA VAL A 312 -23.70 1.72 -1.23
C VAL A 312 -23.53 0.30 -0.66
N SER A 313 -22.32 -0.04 -0.24
CA SER A 313 -22.01 -1.34 0.31
C SER A 313 -22.76 -1.61 1.63
N GLN A 314 -23.08 -2.86 1.85
CA GLN A 314 -23.79 -3.35 3.01
C GLN A 314 -23.03 -3.13 4.33
N GLY A 315 -23.78 -3.13 5.45
CA GLY A 315 -23.23 -2.98 6.79
C GLY A 315 -22.33 -4.13 7.22
N ASP A 316 -21.55 -3.89 8.28
CA ASP A 316 -20.57 -4.85 8.83
C ASP A 316 -21.24 -5.89 9.75
N ASN A 317 -22.16 -6.65 9.18
CA ASN A 317 -22.82 -7.76 9.85
C ASN A 317 -23.40 -8.77 8.85
N GLY A 318 -23.86 -9.92 9.34
CA GLY A 318 -24.47 -10.97 8.54
C GLY A 318 -26.01 -10.99 8.59
N ASP A 319 -26.67 -10.00 9.19
CA ASP A 319 -28.12 -10.01 9.46
C ASP A 319 -28.93 -9.53 8.24
N TYR A 320 -28.83 -10.24 7.13
CA TYR A 320 -29.57 -9.90 5.91
C TYR A 320 -31.08 -10.04 6.08
N CYS A 321 -31.83 -9.27 5.28
CA CYS A 321 -33.27 -9.31 5.30
C CYS A 321 -33.83 -10.63 4.76
N HIS A 322 -34.67 -11.30 5.56
CA HIS A 322 -35.31 -12.57 5.22
C HIS A 322 -36.83 -12.40 4.90
N CYS A 323 -37.25 -11.21 4.47
CA CYS A 323 -38.63 -11.05 4.01
C CYS A 323 -38.93 -11.91 2.79
N THR A 324 -40.22 -12.11 2.49
CA THR A 324 -40.68 -13.00 1.41
C THR A 324 -40.03 -12.63 0.05
N GLU A 325 -39.92 -11.34 -0.24
CA GLU A 325 -39.38 -10.87 -1.52
C GLU A 325 -37.85 -11.03 -1.59
N CYS A 326 -37.10 -10.69 -0.54
CA CYS A 326 -35.68 -10.95 -0.52
C CYS A 326 -35.38 -12.46 -0.63
N MET A 327 -36.14 -13.31 0.07
CA MET A 327 -35.97 -14.77 -0.02
C MET A 327 -36.40 -15.34 -1.38
N LYS A 328 -37.27 -14.67 -2.12
CA LYS A 328 -37.59 -15.03 -3.50
C LYS A 328 -36.38 -14.72 -4.41
N VAL A 329 -35.83 -13.50 -4.33
CA VAL A 329 -34.62 -13.14 -5.06
C VAL A 329 -33.46 -14.07 -4.72
N PHE A 330 -33.21 -14.36 -3.45
CA PHE A 330 -32.20 -15.33 -3.01
C PHE A 330 -32.32 -16.67 -3.73
N LYS A 331 -33.53 -17.23 -3.86
CA LYS A 331 -33.76 -18.50 -4.58
C LYS A 331 -33.49 -18.36 -6.07
N GLU A 332 -33.94 -17.29 -6.67
CA GLU A 332 -33.73 -17.00 -8.10
C GLU A 332 -32.25 -16.88 -8.43
N GLU A 333 -31.47 -16.34 -7.51
CA GLU A 333 -30.02 -16.15 -7.61
C GLU A 333 -29.19 -17.39 -7.21
N GLY A 334 -29.84 -18.55 -7.14
CA GLY A 334 -29.16 -19.82 -6.85
C GLY A 334 -28.83 -20.05 -5.38
N GLY A 335 -29.46 -19.33 -4.46
CA GLY A 335 -29.17 -19.38 -3.05
C GLY A 335 -28.04 -18.44 -2.61
N ALA A 336 -27.80 -17.37 -3.37
CA ALA A 336 -26.82 -16.35 -3.08
C ALA A 336 -27.50 -15.03 -2.67
N MET A 337 -27.25 -14.58 -1.45
CA MET A 337 -27.77 -13.30 -0.94
C MET A 337 -27.17 -12.10 -1.70
N SER A 338 -25.98 -12.26 -2.25
CA SER A 338 -25.34 -11.29 -3.14
C SER A 338 -26.25 -10.85 -4.30
N GLY A 339 -27.13 -11.74 -4.79
CA GLY A 339 -28.08 -11.39 -5.84
C GLY A 339 -29.07 -10.29 -5.45
N CYS A 340 -29.47 -10.21 -4.18
CA CYS A 340 -30.28 -9.11 -3.68
C CYS A 340 -29.53 -7.79 -3.77
N VAL A 341 -28.25 -7.79 -3.39
CA VAL A 341 -27.40 -6.60 -3.41
C VAL A 341 -27.10 -6.16 -4.84
N VAL A 342 -26.71 -7.09 -5.70
CA VAL A 342 -26.38 -6.80 -7.12
C VAL A 342 -27.58 -6.26 -7.88
N ARG A 343 -28.74 -6.92 -7.80
CA ARG A 343 -29.96 -6.43 -8.50
C ARG A 343 -30.36 -5.04 -8.02
N TRP A 344 -30.25 -4.80 -6.73
CA TRP A 344 -30.58 -3.51 -6.14
C TRP A 344 -29.60 -2.42 -6.58
N ALA A 345 -28.29 -2.72 -6.59
CA ALA A 345 -27.27 -1.76 -7.02
C ALA A 345 -27.35 -1.48 -8.54
N ASN A 346 -27.62 -2.50 -9.37
CA ASN A 346 -27.84 -2.33 -10.80
C ASN A 346 -29.04 -1.39 -11.04
N ARG A 347 -30.14 -1.59 -10.31
CA ARG A 347 -31.32 -0.72 -10.43
C ARG A 347 -30.99 0.73 -9.99
N LEU A 348 -30.20 0.93 -8.93
CA LEU A 348 -29.75 2.27 -8.54
C LEU A 348 -28.93 2.94 -9.64
N GLU A 349 -27.99 2.20 -10.19
CA GLU A 349 -27.17 2.68 -11.31
C GLU A 349 -28.02 3.07 -12.51
N GLU A 350 -28.89 2.18 -12.96
CA GLU A 350 -29.78 2.41 -14.11
C GLU A 350 -30.71 3.62 -13.91
N GLU A 351 -31.38 3.71 -12.76
CA GLU A 351 -32.35 4.77 -12.52
C GLU A 351 -31.65 6.13 -12.27
N ILE A 352 -30.49 6.17 -11.59
CA ILE A 352 -29.80 7.44 -11.34
C ILE A 352 -29.09 7.92 -12.60
N SER A 353 -28.43 7.04 -13.36
CA SER A 353 -27.77 7.43 -14.62
C SER A 353 -28.76 7.95 -15.65
N ALA A 354 -30.03 7.47 -15.65
CA ALA A 354 -31.05 7.96 -16.53
C ALA A 354 -31.68 9.30 -16.11
N GLU A 355 -31.50 9.75 -14.87
CA GLU A 355 -32.09 11.01 -14.37
C GLU A 355 -31.57 12.22 -15.15
N GLU A 356 -32.45 13.18 -15.33
CA GLU A 356 -32.11 14.48 -15.98
C GLU A 356 -31.34 14.34 -17.30
N GLY A 357 -31.60 13.26 -18.06
CA GLY A 357 -30.98 13.03 -19.38
C GLY A 357 -29.51 12.62 -19.31
N GLY A 358 -29.07 11.94 -18.23
CA GLY A 358 -27.74 11.43 -18.08
C GLY A 358 -26.81 12.35 -17.26
N LYS A 359 -27.35 13.23 -16.46
CA LYS A 359 -26.59 14.19 -15.64
C LYS A 359 -25.62 13.50 -14.68
N TYR A 360 -25.95 12.32 -14.19
CA TYR A 360 -25.17 11.55 -13.21
C TYR A 360 -24.44 10.37 -13.84
N ASP A 361 -24.37 10.33 -15.15
CA ASP A 361 -23.67 9.28 -15.88
C ASP A 361 -22.16 9.26 -15.50
N GLY A 362 -21.59 8.06 -15.40
CA GLY A 362 -20.21 7.87 -14.98
C GLY A 362 -19.96 7.80 -13.47
N LEU A 363 -21.02 7.87 -12.64
CA LEU A 363 -20.94 7.54 -11.22
C LEU A 363 -20.83 6.02 -11.05
N VAL A 364 -19.87 5.60 -10.21
CA VAL A 364 -19.66 4.19 -9.87
C VAL A 364 -20.28 3.86 -8.51
N TYR A 365 -20.91 2.71 -8.43
CA TYR A 365 -21.62 2.21 -7.25
C TYR A 365 -20.83 1.08 -6.62
N LEU A 366 -20.36 1.28 -5.38
CA LEU A 366 -19.50 0.32 -4.69
C LEU A 366 -20.33 -0.60 -3.81
N ILE A 367 -20.20 -1.91 -4.00
CA ILE A 367 -20.84 -2.95 -3.19
C ILE A 367 -19.80 -3.92 -2.63
N PHE A 368 -20.19 -4.70 -1.61
CA PHE A 368 -19.37 -5.79 -1.07
C PHE A 368 -19.84 -7.17 -1.50
N ALA A 369 -18.90 -8.08 -1.71
CA ALA A 369 -19.08 -9.51 -1.50
C ALA A 369 -18.40 -9.86 -0.17
N TYR A 370 -19.16 -9.83 0.92
CA TYR A 370 -18.68 -9.94 2.29
C TYR A 370 -19.64 -10.74 3.17
N MET A 371 -19.15 -11.60 4.01
CA MET A 371 -19.97 -12.51 4.83
C MET A 371 -21.00 -13.30 3.99
N GLY A 372 -22.29 -13.14 4.23
CA GLY A 372 -23.35 -13.88 3.53
C GLY A 372 -23.48 -13.56 2.03
N THR A 373 -22.80 -12.51 1.54
CA THR A 373 -22.80 -12.15 0.10
C THR A 373 -21.49 -12.51 -0.61
N GLN A 374 -20.58 -13.25 0.02
CA GLN A 374 -19.35 -13.73 -0.62
C GLN A 374 -19.60 -14.67 -1.81
N PRO A 375 -20.56 -15.62 -1.76
CA PRO A 375 -20.92 -16.42 -2.91
C PRO A 375 -21.40 -15.55 -4.07
N HIS A 376 -20.90 -15.81 -5.29
CA HIS A 376 -21.39 -15.13 -6.49
C HIS A 376 -22.85 -15.50 -6.78
N CYS A 377 -23.57 -14.55 -7.32
CA CYS A 377 -24.94 -14.73 -7.78
C CYS A 377 -25.00 -15.06 -9.29
N ARG A 378 -26.19 -15.05 -9.86
CA ARG A 378 -26.41 -15.29 -11.30
C ARG A 378 -26.45 -13.99 -12.10
N THR A 379 -26.96 -12.94 -11.48
CA THR A 379 -27.04 -11.60 -12.08
C THR A 379 -25.66 -10.97 -12.09
N ALA A 380 -25.20 -10.53 -13.25
CA ALA A 380 -23.96 -9.77 -13.36
C ALA A 380 -24.14 -8.35 -12.82
N PRO A 381 -23.14 -7.78 -12.12
CA PRO A 381 -23.09 -6.35 -11.89
C PRO A 381 -23.06 -5.57 -13.21
N ASN A 382 -23.75 -4.42 -13.27
CA ASN A 382 -23.65 -3.49 -14.39
C ASN A 382 -22.23 -2.89 -14.48
N GLU A 383 -21.88 -2.25 -15.60
CA GLU A 383 -20.56 -1.70 -15.88
C GLU A 383 -20.08 -0.71 -14.80
N ASN A 384 -20.99 0.09 -14.24
CA ASN A 384 -20.68 1.05 -13.18
C ASN A 384 -20.96 0.51 -11.76
N VAL A 385 -21.19 -0.78 -11.59
CA VAL A 385 -21.31 -1.42 -10.27
C VAL A 385 -20.06 -2.22 -9.98
N TYR A 386 -19.23 -1.72 -9.06
CA TYR A 386 -17.95 -2.29 -8.70
C TYR A 386 -18.05 -3.10 -7.41
N LEU A 387 -17.50 -4.28 -7.44
CA LEU A 387 -17.56 -5.23 -6.34
C LEU A 387 -16.23 -5.26 -5.57
N THR A 388 -16.29 -5.09 -4.26
CA THR A 388 -15.15 -5.42 -3.39
C THR A 388 -15.38 -6.81 -2.79
N PHE A 389 -14.61 -7.79 -3.23
CA PHE A 389 -14.65 -9.14 -2.70
C PHE A 389 -13.75 -9.26 -1.47
N ALA A 390 -14.35 -9.35 -0.30
CA ALA A 390 -13.62 -9.44 0.95
C ALA A 390 -13.35 -10.91 1.31
N MET A 391 -12.08 -11.28 1.29
CA MET A 391 -11.60 -12.64 1.60
C MET A 391 -11.52 -12.87 3.11
N ASN A 392 -12.57 -12.49 3.84
CA ASN A 392 -12.67 -12.69 5.27
C ASN A 392 -13.00 -14.15 5.57
N GLY A 393 -12.15 -14.80 6.36
CA GLY A 393 -12.31 -16.20 6.75
C GLY A 393 -11.51 -17.21 5.93
N THR A 394 -10.68 -16.75 4.97
CA THR A 394 -9.71 -17.64 4.31
C THR A 394 -8.72 -18.21 5.33
N CYS A 395 -8.24 -19.41 5.06
CA CYS A 395 -7.16 -20.01 5.83
C CYS A 395 -5.84 -19.34 5.45
N SER A 396 -5.17 -18.71 6.41
CA SER A 396 -3.88 -18.06 6.21
C SER A 396 -2.69 -19.04 6.14
N ALA A 397 -2.92 -20.32 6.38
CA ALA A 397 -1.88 -21.36 6.39
C ALA A 397 -1.80 -22.15 5.07
N HIS A 398 -2.73 -21.96 4.16
CA HIS A 398 -2.80 -22.69 2.89
C HIS A 398 -3.18 -21.72 1.78
N GLY A 399 -2.67 -21.96 0.58
CA GLY A 399 -3.06 -21.24 -0.62
C GLY A 399 -4.55 -21.39 -0.93
N ILE A 400 -5.09 -20.43 -1.67
CA ILE A 400 -6.50 -20.40 -2.04
C ILE A 400 -6.91 -21.65 -2.84
N ASN A 401 -5.98 -22.24 -3.58
CA ASN A 401 -6.19 -23.46 -4.39
C ASN A 401 -5.88 -24.75 -3.61
N SER A 402 -5.55 -24.66 -2.33
CA SER A 402 -5.16 -25.83 -1.55
C SER A 402 -6.38 -26.63 -1.09
N ARG A 403 -6.57 -27.80 -1.69
CA ARG A 403 -7.61 -28.78 -1.30
C ARG A 403 -7.39 -29.44 0.07
N LYS A 404 -6.34 -29.06 0.79
CA LYS A 404 -6.01 -29.57 2.12
C LYS A 404 -6.57 -28.71 3.24
N CYS A 405 -7.18 -27.57 2.90
CA CYS A 405 -7.73 -26.68 3.89
C CYS A 405 -8.98 -27.26 4.52
N THR A 406 -8.97 -27.42 5.83
CA THR A 406 -10.18 -27.75 6.57
C THR A 406 -11.10 -26.56 6.68
N SER A 407 -12.41 -26.78 6.52
CA SER A 407 -13.41 -25.73 6.68
C SER A 407 -13.27 -25.01 8.02
N ARG A 408 -13.26 -23.68 8.00
CA ARG A 408 -13.52 -22.88 9.19
C ARG A 408 -15.01 -22.67 9.31
N GLY A 409 -15.53 -22.71 10.51
CA GLY A 409 -16.90 -22.29 10.78
C GLY A 409 -17.07 -20.79 10.52
N PRO A 410 -18.31 -20.33 10.38
CA PRO A 410 -18.58 -18.92 10.19
C PRO A 410 -18.01 -18.08 11.35
N LEU A 411 -17.50 -16.89 11.02
CA LEU A 411 -17.13 -15.91 12.02
C LEU A 411 -18.42 -15.35 12.64
N GLY A 412 -18.77 -15.82 13.85
CA GLY A 412 -19.92 -15.33 14.60
C GLY A 412 -21.08 -16.32 14.72
N PRO A 413 -22.13 -15.97 15.47
CA PRO A 413 -23.22 -16.87 15.85
C PRO A 413 -24.27 -17.14 14.76
N VAL A 414 -24.02 -16.81 13.52
CA VAL A 414 -25.01 -16.89 12.44
C VAL A 414 -25.07 -18.30 11.89
N THR A 415 -26.14 -18.98 12.15
CA THR A 415 -26.38 -20.39 11.82
C THR A 415 -26.62 -20.67 10.34
N GLU A 416 -26.67 -19.66 9.49
CA GLU A 416 -27.03 -19.77 8.06
C GLU A 416 -25.93 -19.30 7.09
N GLN A 417 -24.76 -18.95 7.59
CA GLN A 417 -23.64 -18.57 6.69
C GLN A 417 -23.02 -19.83 6.06
N PRO A 418 -22.61 -19.74 4.79
CA PRO A 418 -21.90 -20.84 4.15
C PRO A 418 -20.63 -21.18 4.93
N ILE A 419 -20.29 -22.44 5.01
CA ILE A 419 -19.00 -22.88 5.54
C ILE A 419 -17.92 -22.30 4.64
N ILE A 420 -17.08 -21.45 5.22
CA ILE A 420 -16.01 -20.77 4.49
C ILE A 420 -14.76 -21.63 4.55
N ASN A 421 -14.24 -21.99 3.40
CA ASN A 421 -12.95 -22.65 3.23
C ASN A 421 -12.27 -22.10 1.97
N ASN A 422 -11.00 -22.40 1.75
CA ASN A 422 -10.29 -21.89 0.59
C ASN A 422 -10.87 -22.38 -0.75
N ASP A 423 -11.42 -23.59 -0.80
CA ASP A 423 -12.06 -24.11 -2.02
C ASP A 423 -13.28 -23.27 -2.41
N ASN A 424 -14.12 -22.88 -1.44
CA ASN A 424 -15.25 -21.96 -1.68
C ASN A 424 -14.75 -20.59 -2.18
N PHE A 425 -13.68 -20.06 -1.57
CA PHE A 425 -13.13 -18.77 -2.01
C PHE A 425 -12.61 -18.83 -3.44
N ALA A 426 -11.91 -19.89 -3.82
CA ALA A 426 -11.45 -20.07 -5.20
C ALA A 426 -12.62 -20.15 -6.19
N GLU A 427 -13.68 -20.88 -5.84
CA GLU A 427 -14.88 -20.96 -6.64
C GLU A 427 -15.60 -19.61 -6.76
N TRP A 428 -15.78 -18.92 -5.64
CA TRP A 428 -16.46 -17.63 -5.62
C TRP A 428 -15.68 -16.53 -6.35
N THR A 429 -14.37 -16.50 -6.16
CA THR A 429 -13.49 -15.58 -6.90
C THR A 429 -13.65 -15.79 -8.40
N LYS A 430 -13.55 -17.06 -8.84
CA LYS A 430 -13.75 -17.38 -10.25
C LYS A 430 -15.14 -16.98 -10.73
N GLY A 431 -16.18 -17.31 -9.98
CA GLY A 431 -17.56 -16.95 -10.35
C GLY A 431 -17.79 -15.46 -10.45
N TRP A 432 -17.20 -14.66 -9.57
CA TRP A 432 -17.25 -13.20 -9.67
C TRP A 432 -16.49 -12.67 -10.89
N CYS A 433 -15.28 -13.18 -11.14
CA CYS A 433 -14.50 -12.80 -12.33
C CYS A 433 -15.17 -13.22 -13.66
N ASP A 434 -15.98 -14.28 -13.65
CA ASP A 434 -16.79 -14.66 -14.81
C ASP A 434 -18.00 -13.71 -15.04
N LEU A 435 -18.39 -12.93 -14.02
CA LEU A 435 -19.54 -12.01 -14.07
C LEU A 435 -19.15 -10.54 -14.29
N SER A 436 -17.97 -10.12 -13.88
CA SER A 436 -17.54 -8.71 -13.97
C SER A 436 -16.03 -8.59 -14.01
N ASP A 437 -15.55 -7.60 -14.77
CA ASP A 437 -14.15 -7.18 -14.76
C ASP A 437 -13.84 -6.14 -13.65
N ASN A 438 -14.88 -5.58 -13.02
CA ASN A 438 -14.80 -4.51 -12.04
C ASN A 438 -14.81 -5.06 -10.61
N ILE A 439 -13.78 -5.84 -10.27
CA ILE A 439 -13.66 -6.52 -8.99
C ILE A 439 -12.40 -6.07 -8.26
N TYR A 440 -12.59 -5.61 -7.02
CA TYR A 440 -11.51 -5.39 -6.07
C TYR A 440 -11.43 -6.55 -5.09
N ILE A 441 -10.22 -6.93 -4.72
CA ILE A 441 -9.98 -7.92 -3.68
C ILE A 441 -9.59 -7.21 -2.39
N TRP A 442 -10.39 -7.39 -1.33
CA TRP A 442 -10.01 -7.01 0.02
C TRP A 442 -9.39 -8.23 0.71
N TYR A 443 -8.06 -8.21 0.81
CA TYR A 443 -7.30 -9.29 1.39
C TYR A 443 -6.79 -8.93 2.78
N TYR A 444 -6.92 -9.87 3.73
CA TYR A 444 -6.40 -9.71 5.08
C TYR A 444 -5.00 -10.34 5.17
N GLY A 445 -3.96 -9.52 5.19
CA GLY A 445 -2.56 -9.95 5.32
C GLY A 445 -2.19 -10.47 6.71
N LEU A 446 -3.12 -10.41 7.66
CA LEU A 446 -2.98 -10.93 9.01
C LEU A 446 -4.14 -11.85 9.35
N ASP A 447 -3.85 -12.97 9.99
CA ASP A 447 -4.89 -13.72 10.70
C ASP A 447 -5.21 -12.99 12.02
N THR A 448 -6.30 -12.22 12.00
CA THR A 448 -6.72 -11.40 13.16
C THR A 448 -7.09 -12.23 14.38
N SER A 449 -7.43 -13.52 14.20
CA SER A 449 -7.81 -14.42 15.28
C SER A 449 -6.61 -14.87 16.12
N VAL A 450 -5.44 -14.94 15.53
CA VAL A 450 -4.19 -15.39 16.17
C VAL A 450 -3.10 -14.31 16.15
N GLN A 451 -3.36 -13.16 15.56
CA GLN A 451 -2.42 -12.04 15.39
C GLN A 451 -1.10 -12.47 14.71
N GLN A 452 -1.18 -13.38 13.78
CA GLN A 452 -0.04 -13.89 13.02
C GLN A 452 -0.14 -13.48 11.55
N TYR A 453 1.02 -13.26 10.94
CA TYR A 453 1.08 -13.03 9.51
C TYR A 453 0.72 -14.29 8.73
N THR A 454 0.10 -14.11 7.59
CA THR A 454 -0.12 -15.19 6.62
C THR A 454 1.21 -15.83 6.27
N ILE A 455 1.25 -17.17 6.18
CA ILE A 455 2.44 -17.88 5.73
C ILE A 455 2.73 -17.46 4.29
N ILE A 456 3.99 -17.07 4.04
CA ILE A 456 4.41 -16.52 2.74
C ILE A 456 4.03 -17.43 1.58
N ASP A 457 4.21 -18.74 1.73
CA ASP A 457 3.88 -19.73 0.70
C ASP A 457 2.38 -19.70 0.30
N ALA A 458 1.50 -19.28 1.22
CA ALA A 458 0.08 -19.13 0.93
C ALA A 458 -0.26 -17.97 -0.01
N PHE A 459 0.69 -17.04 -0.24
CA PHE A 459 0.51 -15.95 -1.21
C PHE A 459 0.82 -16.36 -2.65
N PHE A 460 1.59 -17.43 -2.84
CA PHE A 460 2.09 -17.81 -4.17
C PHE A 460 1.37 -19.03 -4.76
N ASP A 461 0.47 -19.66 -4.01
CA ASP A 461 -0.38 -20.76 -4.48
C ASP A 461 -1.71 -20.23 -5.07
#